data_4ec83e5cc944f252b409854c0f808737
#
_entry.id   4ec83e5cc944f252b409854c0f808737
#
_cell.length_a   1.000
_cell.length_b   1.000
_cell.length_c   1.000
_cell.angle_alpha   90.00
_cell.angle_beta   90.00
_cell.angle_gamma   90.00
#
_symmetry.space_group_name_H-M   'P 1'
#
loop_
_entity.id
_entity.type
_entity.pdbx_description
1 polymer ?
#
loop_
_entity_poly.entity_id
_entity_poly.type
_entity_poly.pdbx_seq_one_letter_code
_entity_poly.pdbx_strand_id
1 'polypeptide(L)'
;VGSGSSTNGTSATFVGWNWKAGGAPTADNSAGVGATPTAGSVKIDGSNLGSALAGSIAATRISANTTSGFSIVLFTNNNTSGATIAHGSAPEMVITKLKDNAYSWYTYHVGIHATAPEDYALTLDGTGAISNSDEYWNDTAPSASVFTLGDEGTNALGSVPVIAYCFHSVEGYSKMGNYTGNGGDAPSGANGPFIYTGFRPAYIMIRAAPSWSGGNWGLFDTKRF
;
A
#
# COMPACT_ATOMS: atom_id res chain seq x y z
N VAL A 1 -11.91 -15.53 -10.43
CA VAL A 1 -12.38 -15.80 -9.07
C VAL A 1 -12.31 -17.30 -8.85
N GLY A 2 -11.76 -17.74 -7.71
CA GLY A 2 -11.62 -19.17 -7.38
C GLY A 2 -12.96 -19.86 -7.08
N SER A 3 -12.92 -21.15 -6.78
CA SER A 3 -14.10 -21.97 -6.46
C SER A 3 -14.52 -21.91 -4.98
N GLY A 4 -13.81 -21.15 -4.15
CA GLY A 4 -14.10 -21.01 -2.72
C GLY A 4 -15.43 -20.30 -2.44
N SER A 5 -16.24 -20.82 -1.52
CA SER A 5 -17.55 -20.26 -1.18
C SER A 5 -17.49 -18.81 -0.66
N SER A 6 -16.38 -18.41 -0.06
CA SER A 6 -16.15 -17.03 0.41
C SER A 6 -15.98 -15.98 -0.69
N THR A 7 -15.71 -16.41 -1.94
CA THR A 7 -15.49 -15.51 -3.09
C THR A 7 -16.28 -15.91 -4.33
N ASN A 8 -16.97 -17.05 -4.29
CA ASN A 8 -17.76 -17.59 -5.41
C ASN A 8 -18.85 -18.55 -4.91
N GLY A 9 -19.52 -18.24 -3.80
CA GLY A 9 -20.64 -19.03 -3.28
C GLY A 9 -21.85 -18.98 -4.22
N THR A 10 -22.53 -20.11 -4.41
CA THR A 10 -23.72 -20.21 -5.23
C THR A 10 -24.82 -19.27 -4.70
N SER A 11 -25.38 -18.45 -5.59
CA SER A 11 -26.43 -17.46 -5.27
C SER A 11 -26.03 -16.35 -4.29
N ALA A 12 -24.75 -16.22 -3.96
CA ALA A 12 -24.25 -15.12 -3.12
C ALA A 12 -23.88 -13.90 -3.97
N THR A 13 -24.15 -12.72 -3.44
CA THR A 13 -23.71 -11.44 -4.04
C THR A 13 -22.41 -10.99 -3.41
N PHE A 14 -21.47 -10.57 -4.22
CA PHE A 14 -20.15 -10.11 -3.80
C PHE A 14 -19.91 -8.68 -4.22
N VAL A 15 -19.18 -7.93 -3.39
CA VAL A 15 -18.65 -6.60 -3.71
C VAL A 15 -17.16 -6.73 -3.92
N GLY A 16 -16.66 -6.18 -5.02
CA GLY A 16 -15.24 -6.13 -5.34
C GLY A 16 -14.79 -4.70 -5.59
N TRP A 17 -13.65 -4.32 -5.02
CA TRP A 17 -13.01 -3.04 -5.28
C TRP A 17 -11.81 -3.27 -6.18
N ASN A 18 -11.71 -2.47 -7.25
CA ASN A 18 -10.68 -2.63 -8.26
C ASN A 18 -9.98 -1.30 -8.52
N TRP A 19 -8.66 -1.31 -8.52
CA TRP A 19 -7.83 -0.16 -8.90
C TRP A 19 -7.16 -0.41 -10.24
N LYS A 20 -7.11 0.62 -11.07
CA LYS A 20 -6.45 0.55 -12.37
C LYS A 20 -4.94 0.76 -12.20
N ALA A 21 -4.15 -0.28 -12.45
CA ALA A 21 -2.69 -0.20 -12.52
C ALA A 21 -2.22 0.12 -13.95
N GLY A 22 -0.91 0.19 -14.17
CA GLY A 22 -0.27 0.66 -15.40
C GLY A 22 -0.17 -0.35 -16.55
N GLY A 23 -0.95 -1.42 -16.52
CA GLY A 23 -0.90 -2.51 -17.51
C GLY A 23 -0.15 -3.74 -17.00
N ALA A 24 -0.47 -4.90 -17.54
CA ALA A 24 0.12 -6.16 -17.11
C ALA A 24 1.58 -6.30 -17.58
N PRO A 25 2.55 -6.50 -16.69
CA PRO A 25 3.89 -6.90 -17.08
C PRO A 25 3.87 -8.25 -17.81
N THR A 26 4.64 -8.36 -18.88
CA THR A 26 4.71 -9.55 -19.74
C THR A 26 6.01 -10.34 -19.57
N ALA A 27 6.94 -9.83 -18.75
CA ALA A 27 8.24 -10.45 -18.46
C ALA A 27 8.63 -10.17 -17.01
N ASP A 28 9.57 -10.94 -16.49
CA ASP A 28 10.29 -10.62 -15.26
C ASP A 28 11.55 -9.80 -15.57
N ASN A 29 11.90 -8.90 -14.67
CA ASN A 29 13.12 -8.12 -14.81
C ASN A 29 14.32 -8.98 -14.40
N SER A 30 15.24 -9.17 -15.32
CA SER A 30 16.54 -9.82 -15.11
C SER A 30 17.72 -8.83 -15.09
N ALA A 31 17.45 -7.54 -15.32
CA ALA A 31 18.46 -6.50 -15.25
C ALA A 31 18.82 -6.22 -13.78
N GLY A 32 20.08 -5.91 -13.54
CA GLY A 32 20.56 -5.55 -12.21
C GLY A 32 20.09 -4.17 -11.74
N VAL A 33 20.43 -3.85 -10.51
CA VAL A 33 20.22 -2.53 -9.89
C VAL A 33 20.83 -1.42 -10.75
N GLY A 34 20.11 -0.32 -10.92
CA GLY A 34 20.58 0.84 -11.69
C GLY A 34 20.62 0.64 -13.23
N ALA A 35 20.14 -0.50 -13.72
CA ALA A 35 20.03 -0.77 -15.15
C ALA A 35 18.61 -0.49 -15.69
N THR A 36 18.49 -0.30 -17.00
CA THR A 36 17.18 -0.28 -17.67
C THR A 36 16.54 -1.67 -17.57
N PRO A 37 15.29 -1.79 -17.07
CA PRO A 37 14.64 -3.07 -16.86
C PRO A 37 14.46 -3.85 -18.16
N THR A 38 14.39 -5.16 -18.04
CA THR A 38 13.95 -6.05 -19.12
C THR A 38 12.63 -5.56 -19.71
N ALA A 39 12.56 -5.45 -21.04
CA ALA A 39 11.36 -4.98 -21.72
C ALA A 39 10.13 -5.81 -21.32
N GLY A 40 9.05 -5.15 -20.93
CA GLY A 40 7.83 -5.78 -20.48
C GLY A 40 7.75 -6.05 -18.96
N SER A 41 8.82 -5.89 -18.19
CA SER A 41 8.80 -6.13 -16.74
C SER A 41 8.29 -4.93 -15.93
N VAL A 42 8.60 -3.73 -16.36
CA VAL A 42 8.19 -2.48 -15.71
C VAL A 42 7.31 -1.68 -16.65
N LYS A 43 6.04 -1.51 -16.27
CA LYS A 43 5.03 -0.75 -17.02
C LYS A 43 4.61 0.48 -16.23
N ILE A 44 4.82 1.65 -16.84
CA ILE A 44 4.34 2.94 -16.35
C ILE A 44 3.33 3.47 -17.37
N ASP A 45 2.08 3.64 -16.98
CA ASP A 45 0.98 4.09 -17.86
C ASP A 45 0.87 3.29 -19.17
N GLY A 46 1.11 1.98 -19.09
CA GLY A 46 1.07 1.07 -20.23
C GLY A 46 2.36 0.94 -21.03
N SER A 47 3.33 1.82 -20.83
CA SER A 47 4.60 1.84 -21.55
C SER A 47 5.73 1.16 -20.75
N ASN A 48 6.71 0.59 -21.44
CA ASN A 48 7.92 0.09 -20.80
C ASN A 48 8.76 1.25 -20.26
N LEU A 49 9.33 1.08 -19.05
CA LEU A 49 10.33 2.01 -18.55
C LEU A 49 11.60 1.92 -19.38
N GLY A 50 11.99 3.05 -20.02
CA GLY A 50 13.16 3.15 -20.87
C GLY A 50 14.42 3.69 -20.19
N SER A 51 14.33 4.01 -18.89
CA SER A 51 15.45 4.51 -18.07
C SER A 51 15.85 3.50 -17.00
N ALA A 52 16.98 3.75 -16.31
CA ALA A 52 17.43 2.93 -15.21
C ALA A 52 16.40 2.89 -14.07
N LEU A 53 16.16 1.68 -13.53
CA LEU A 53 15.30 1.47 -12.39
C LEU A 53 16.01 1.90 -11.10
N ALA A 54 15.36 2.73 -10.31
CA ALA A 54 15.87 3.16 -9.01
C ALA A 54 15.84 2.01 -7.97
N GLY A 55 16.48 2.25 -6.83
CA GLY A 55 16.47 1.33 -5.69
C GLY A 55 17.74 0.50 -5.57
N SER A 56 17.94 -0.08 -4.40
CA SER A 56 19.03 -1.02 -4.09
C SER A 56 18.60 -2.49 -4.30
N ILE A 57 17.29 -2.74 -4.43
CA ILE A 57 16.73 -4.01 -4.89
C ILE A 57 16.04 -3.76 -6.22
N ALA A 58 16.43 -4.49 -7.25
CA ALA A 58 15.74 -4.44 -8.54
C ALA A 58 14.34 -5.06 -8.44
N ALA A 59 13.31 -4.28 -8.71
CA ALA A 59 11.97 -4.82 -8.78
C ALA A 59 11.85 -5.87 -9.90
N THR A 60 11.21 -6.99 -9.60
CA THR A 60 10.93 -8.05 -10.57
C THR A 60 9.87 -7.63 -11.58
N ARG A 61 8.82 -6.96 -11.08
CA ARG A 61 7.75 -6.39 -11.92
C ARG A 61 7.21 -5.11 -11.30
N ILE A 62 6.87 -4.13 -12.13
CA ILE A 62 6.09 -2.96 -11.73
C ILE A 62 4.96 -2.74 -12.71
N SER A 63 3.78 -2.45 -12.17
CA SER A 63 2.64 -1.96 -12.93
C SER A 63 2.12 -0.70 -12.26
N ALA A 64 2.44 0.47 -12.80
CA ALA A 64 2.13 1.76 -12.20
C ALA A 64 1.26 2.61 -13.13
N ASN A 65 0.23 3.22 -12.56
CA ASN A 65 -0.64 4.19 -13.23
C ASN A 65 -0.56 5.53 -12.48
N THR A 66 0.11 6.50 -13.08
CA THR A 66 0.32 7.82 -12.48
C THR A 66 -0.97 8.64 -12.41
N THR A 67 -1.91 8.41 -13.33
CA THR A 67 -3.21 9.08 -13.34
C THR A 67 -4.13 8.61 -12.21
N SER A 68 -4.10 7.33 -11.85
CA SER A 68 -4.88 6.78 -10.73
C SER A 68 -4.13 6.81 -9.41
N GLY A 69 -2.84 7.15 -9.42
CA GLY A 69 -1.99 7.15 -8.22
C GLY A 69 -1.82 5.76 -7.60
N PHE A 70 -1.83 4.69 -8.42
CA PHE A 70 -1.76 3.33 -7.94
C PHE A 70 -0.69 2.52 -8.65
N SER A 71 0.12 1.80 -7.89
CA SER A 71 1.10 0.86 -8.44
C SER A 71 1.15 -0.45 -7.68
N ILE A 72 1.53 -1.50 -8.39
CA ILE A 72 1.84 -2.84 -7.86
C ILE A 72 3.29 -3.12 -8.17
N VAL A 73 4.05 -3.52 -7.14
CA VAL A 73 5.48 -3.80 -7.24
C VAL A 73 5.76 -5.20 -6.72
N LEU A 74 6.43 -6.03 -7.52
CA LEU A 74 6.98 -7.30 -7.08
C LEU A 74 8.49 -7.19 -7.01
N PHE A 75 9.09 -7.71 -5.94
CA PHE A 75 10.52 -7.79 -5.75
C PHE A 75 10.88 -8.98 -4.86
N THR A 76 12.15 -9.32 -4.78
CA THR A 76 12.66 -10.32 -3.82
C THR A 76 13.41 -9.56 -2.75
N ASN A 77 13.03 -9.74 -1.49
CA ASN A 77 13.69 -9.10 -0.35
C ASN A 77 15.10 -9.65 -0.12
N ASN A 78 15.92 -8.94 0.67
CA ASN A 78 17.31 -9.31 0.90
C ASN A 78 17.72 -9.26 2.39
N ASN A 79 16.78 -9.03 3.30
CA ASN A 79 17.02 -8.87 4.74
C ASN A 79 18.11 -7.82 5.05
N THR A 80 18.10 -6.71 4.33
CA THR A 80 19.05 -5.62 4.55
C THR A 80 18.30 -4.38 4.96
N SER A 81 18.58 -3.83 6.15
CA SER A 81 18.02 -2.55 6.59
C SER A 81 18.43 -1.42 5.66
N GLY A 82 17.50 -0.52 5.36
CA GLY A 82 17.71 0.55 4.39
C GLY A 82 17.63 0.12 2.93
N ALA A 83 17.20 -1.10 2.65
CA ALA A 83 16.95 -1.53 1.26
C ALA A 83 15.84 -0.69 0.63
N THR A 84 16.05 -0.24 -0.62
CA THR A 84 15.14 0.64 -1.34
C THR A 84 14.58 -0.03 -2.58
N ILE A 85 13.28 0.17 -2.82
CA ILE A 85 12.53 -0.44 -3.91
C ILE A 85 11.83 0.64 -4.72
N ALA A 86 11.99 0.59 -6.06
CA ALA A 86 11.29 1.50 -6.96
C ALA A 86 9.77 1.27 -6.95
N HIS A 87 9.04 2.35 -7.15
CA HIS A 87 7.59 2.38 -7.37
C HIS A 87 7.26 3.32 -8.55
N GLY A 88 6.03 3.46 -8.94
CA GLY A 88 5.66 4.28 -10.09
C GLY A 88 5.24 5.71 -9.78
N SER A 89 5.02 6.06 -8.51
CA SER A 89 4.60 7.39 -8.04
C SER A 89 4.88 7.50 -6.55
N ALA A 90 5.20 8.69 -6.04
CA ALA A 90 5.50 8.91 -4.62
C ALA A 90 4.31 8.47 -3.73
N PRO A 91 4.38 7.33 -3.03
CA PRO A 91 3.24 6.80 -2.32
C PRO A 91 3.03 7.52 -0.98
N GLU A 92 1.78 7.75 -0.64
CA GLU A 92 1.32 8.21 0.67
C GLU A 92 0.83 7.03 1.54
N MET A 93 0.56 5.87 0.90
CA MET A 93 0.30 4.61 1.57
C MET A 93 0.99 3.48 0.82
N VAL A 94 1.67 2.60 1.57
CA VAL A 94 2.31 1.39 1.05
C VAL A 94 1.82 0.20 1.86
N ILE A 95 1.34 -0.83 1.19
CA ILE A 95 0.98 -2.11 1.82
C ILE A 95 1.92 -3.16 1.26
N THR A 96 2.67 -3.84 2.14
CA THR A 96 3.59 -4.90 1.74
C THR A 96 3.18 -6.25 2.29
N LYS A 97 3.45 -7.32 1.54
CA LYS A 97 3.17 -8.70 1.93
C LYS A 97 4.21 -9.66 1.37
N LEU A 98 4.75 -10.52 2.23
CA LEU A 98 5.48 -11.71 1.79
C LEU A 98 4.52 -12.63 1.05
N LYS A 99 4.83 -12.96 -0.20
CA LYS A 99 3.92 -13.68 -1.09
C LYS A 99 3.66 -15.12 -0.63
N ASP A 100 4.69 -15.80 -0.17
CA ASP A 100 4.65 -17.25 0.11
C ASP A 100 4.77 -17.56 1.63
N ASN A 101 4.65 -16.57 2.51
CA ASN A 101 4.80 -16.72 3.95
C ASN A 101 3.63 -16.09 4.72
N ALA A 102 3.32 -16.65 5.89
CA ALA A 102 2.23 -16.23 6.77
C ALA A 102 2.57 -15.02 7.66
N TYR A 103 3.37 -14.08 7.16
CA TYR A 103 3.60 -12.81 7.83
C TYR A 103 2.43 -11.86 7.61
N SER A 104 2.30 -10.84 8.47
CA SER A 104 1.26 -9.81 8.37
C SER A 104 1.41 -8.95 7.11
N TRP A 105 0.34 -8.26 6.77
CA TRP A 105 0.32 -7.21 5.77
C TRP A 105 0.73 -5.90 6.43
N TYR A 106 1.98 -5.48 6.23
CA TYR A 106 2.50 -4.24 6.84
C TYR A 106 2.12 -3.03 6.01
N THR A 107 1.69 -1.99 6.71
CA THR A 107 1.14 -0.78 6.08
C THR A 107 1.85 0.47 6.62
N TYR A 108 2.47 1.22 5.71
CA TYR A 108 2.84 2.63 5.88
C TYR A 108 1.67 3.51 5.47
N HIS A 109 1.45 4.60 6.18
CA HIS A 109 0.50 5.63 5.79
C HIS A 109 0.98 7.01 6.26
N VAL A 110 1.01 7.99 5.36
CA VAL A 110 1.49 9.36 5.62
C VAL A 110 0.81 10.05 6.80
N GLY A 111 -0.40 9.67 7.12
CA GLY A 111 -1.18 10.22 8.24
C GLY A 111 -1.15 9.37 9.51
N ILE A 112 -0.32 8.33 9.60
CA ILE A 112 -0.26 7.44 10.76
C ILE A 112 0.30 8.13 12.01
N HIS A 113 1.22 9.09 11.81
CA HIS A 113 1.78 9.93 12.86
C HIS A 113 1.93 11.37 12.35
N ALA A 114 1.88 12.35 13.25
CA ALA A 114 1.81 13.76 12.86
C ALA A 114 3.13 14.33 12.29
N THR A 115 4.28 13.80 12.72
CA THR A 115 5.60 14.37 12.42
C THR A 115 6.60 13.35 11.86
N ALA A 116 6.42 12.07 12.12
CA ALA A 116 7.33 11.01 11.72
C ALA A 116 6.52 9.74 11.36
N PRO A 117 5.73 9.74 10.28
CA PRO A 117 4.94 8.57 9.88
C PRO A 117 5.80 7.37 9.47
N GLU A 118 7.02 7.60 9.04
CA GLU A 118 8.03 6.59 8.66
C GLU A 118 8.53 5.72 9.81
N ASP A 119 8.41 6.22 11.05
CA ASP A 119 8.78 5.47 12.26
C ASP A 119 7.71 4.42 12.64
N TYR A 120 6.56 4.40 11.97
CA TYR A 120 5.42 3.60 12.40
C TYR A 120 4.89 2.68 11.31
N ALA A 121 4.43 1.50 11.73
CA ALA A 121 3.69 0.56 10.89
C ALA A 121 2.36 0.16 11.51
N LEU A 122 1.38 -0.13 10.63
CA LEU A 122 0.14 -0.84 10.95
C LEU A 122 0.15 -2.21 10.28
N THR A 123 -0.66 -3.11 10.78
CA THR A 123 -0.98 -4.36 10.08
C THR A 123 -2.40 -4.30 9.51
N LEU A 124 -2.58 -4.65 8.23
CA LEU A 124 -3.89 -4.66 7.58
C LEU A 124 -4.77 -5.80 8.12
N ASP A 125 -4.16 -6.91 8.49
CA ASP A 125 -4.78 -8.14 9.00
C ASP A 125 -4.81 -8.21 10.53
N GLY A 126 -4.42 -7.15 11.23
CA GLY A 126 -4.38 -7.08 12.68
C GLY A 126 -5.21 -5.93 13.26
N THR A 127 -5.42 -5.97 14.58
CA THR A 127 -6.13 -4.96 15.36
C THR A 127 -5.21 -4.24 16.35
N GLY A 128 -3.91 -4.57 16.35
CA GLY A 128 -2.90 -3.98 17.23
C GLY A 128 -2.72 -2.48 17.02
N ALA A 129 -2.20 -1.78 18.01
CA ALA A 129 -1.76 -0.40 17.89
C ALA A 129 -0.68 -0.26 16.81
N ILE A 130 -0.39 0.98 16.41
CA ILE A 130 0.78 1.26 15.57
C ILE A 130 2.05 0.81 16.30
N SER A 131 2.99 0.24 15.55
CA SER A 131 4.31 -0.12 16.06
C SER A 131 5.31 0.95 15.66
N ASN A 132 6.02 1.51 16.64
CA ASN A 132 7.16 2.39 16.39
C ASN A 132 8.40 1.51 16.33
N SER A 133 9.03 1.45 15.16
CA SER A 133 10.29 0.70 14.95
C SER A 133 10.87 1.02 13.58
N ASP A 134 12.16 1.25 13.50
CA ASP A 134 12.95 1.36 12.27
C ASP A 134 12.99 0.05 11.46
N GLU A 135 12.64 -1.05 12.11
CA GLU A 135 12.61 -2.40 11.52
C GLU A 135 11.66 -2.54 10.31
N TYR A 136 10.66 -1.67 10.17
CA TYR A 136 9.70 -1.77 9.05
C TYR A 136 10.07 -0.90 7.84
N TRP A 137 10.29 0.41 8.07
CA TRP A 137 10.51 1.41 7.01
C TRP A 137 11.85 2.11 7.12
N ASN A 138 12.71 1.67 8.09
CA ASN A 138 14.03 2.23 8.38
C ASN A 138 13.97 3.75 8.62
N ASP A 139 12.95 4.21 9.38
CA ASP A 139 12.71 5.61 9.70
C ASP A 139 12.87 6.54 8.48
N THR A 140 12.46 6.04 7.31
CA THR A 140 12.67 6.73 6.04
C THR A 140 11.38 6.83 5.24
N ALA A 141 10.85 8.04 5.10
CA ALA A 141 9.67 8.31 4.31
C ALA A 141 9.86 7.94 2.83
N PRO A 142 8.83 7.43 2.15
CA PRO A 142 8.88 7.21 0.71
C PRO A 142 9.25 8.49 -0.05
N SER A 143 10.14 8.36 -1.02
CA SER A 143 10.56 9.45 -1.90
C SER A 143 9.73 9.47 -3.20
N ALA A 144 10.11 10.32 -4.14
CA ALA A 144 9.51 10.34 -5.49
C ALA A 144 9.83 9.08 -6.32
N SER A 145 10.81 8.27 -5.94
CA SER A 145 11.28 7.14 -6.74
C SER A 145 11.33 5.80 -6.02
N VAL A 146 11.52 5.80 -4.70
CA VAL A 146 11.67 4.59 -3.89
C VAL A 146 10.94 4.70 -2.56
N PHE A 147 10.52 3.56 -2.01
CA PHE A 147 10.25 3.37 -0.59
C PHE A 147 11.37 2.51 0.04
N THR A 148 11.54 2.63 1.35
CA THR A 148 12.62 1.97 2.09
C THR A 148 12.03 0.87 2.97
N LEU A 149 12.78 -0.20 3.19
CA LEU A 149 12.46 -1.27 4.15
C LEU A 149 13.53 -1.34 5.24
N GLY A 150 13.10 -1.62 6.47
CA GLY A 150 13.97 -2.10 7.54
C GLY A 150 14.37 -3.57 7.32
N ASP A 151 14.77 -4.25 8.37
CA ASP A 151 15.21 -5.67 8.33
C ASP A 151 14.18 -6.65 8.91
N GLU A 152 13.03 -6.16 9.34
CA GLU A 152 11.90 -6.96 9.84
C GLU A 152 10.66 -6.88 8.93
N GLY A 153 9.57 -7.41 9.41
CA GLY A 153 8.31 -7.41 8.66
C GLY A 153 8.42 -8.16 7.34
N THR A 154 8.20 -7.47 6.24
CA THR A 154 8.29 -8.08 4.89
C THR A 154 9.73 -8.22 4.39
N ASN A 155 10.72 -7.70 5.12
CA ASN A 155 12.14 -7.88 4.81
C ASN A 155 12.86 -8.84 5.79
N ALA A 156 12.17 -9.38 6.79
CA ALA A 156 12.72 -10.27 7.84
C ALA A 156 13.37 -11.55 7.30
N LEU A 157 12.91 -12.05 6.17
CA LEU A 157 13.43 -13.25 5.53
C LEU A 157 14.08 -12.86 4.21
N GLY A 158 15.38 -13.11 4.07
CA GLY A 158 16.07 -12.88 2.80
C GLY A 158 15.62 -13.84 1.69
N SER A 159 15.63 -13.35 0.45
CA SER A 159 15.32 -14.13 -0.77
C SER A 159 13.88 -14.64 -0.86
N VAL A 160 12.92 -13.91 -0.30
CA VAL A 160 11.48 -14.21 -0.40
C VAL A 160 10.78 -13.18 -1.30
N PRO A 161 9.89 -13.64 -2.21
CA PRO A 161 9.09 -12.73 -3.03
C PRO A 161 8.13 -11.88 -2.19
N VAL A 162 8.12 -10.58 -2.44
CA VAL A 162 7.26 -9.57 -1.80
C VAL A 162 6.40 -8.90 -2.85
N ILE A 163 5.15 -8.64 -2.50
CA ILE A 163 4.26 -7.74 -3.25
C ILE A 163 4.05 -6.46 -2.44
N ALA A 164 4.14 -5.31 -3.10
CA ALA A 164 3.77 -4.02 -2.54
C ALA A 164 2.67 -3.37 -3.37
N TYR A 165 1.68 -2.79 -2.69
CA TYR A 165 0.64 -1.94 -3.25
C TYR A 165 0.89 -0.52 -2.78
N CYS A 166 1.11 0.39 -3.72
CA CYS A 166 1.43 1.78 -3.44
C CYS A 166 0.29 2.69 -3.90
N PHE A 167 -0.13 3.60 -3.04
CA PHE A 167 -1.23 4.52 -3.31
C PHE A 167 -0.78 5.96 -3.09
N HIS A 168 -1.24 6.84 -3.97
CA HIS A 168 -1.00 8.27 -3.93
C HIS A 168 -2.33 9.03 -4.08
N SER A 169 -2.44 10.19 -3.42
CA SER A 169 -3.60 11.07 -3.59
C SER A 169 -3.65 11.65 -4.99
N VAL A 170 -4.82 11.60 -5.60
CA VAL A 170 -5.11 12.19 -6.91
C VAL A 170 -6.36 13.06 -6.78
N GLU A 171 -6.25 14.33 -7.12
CA GLU A 171 -7.36 15.27 -7.00
C GLU A 171 -8.61 14.77 -7.73
N GLY A 172 -9.74 14.82 -7.02
CA GLY A 172 -11.02 14.34 -7.54
C GLY A 172 -11.19 12.82 -7.63
N TYR A 173 -10.18 12.03 -7.26
CA TYR A 173 -10.20 10.58 -7.42
C TYR A 173 -9.84 9.80 -6.15
N SER A 174 -8.72 10.11 -5.49
CA SER A 174 -8.28 9.43 -4.28
C SER A 174 -7.67 10.40 -3.27
N LYS A 175 -7.80 10.12 -1.98
CA LYS A 175 -7.25 10.93 -0.91
C LYS A 175 -6.74 10.05 0.22
N MET A 176 -5.45 10.12 0.48
CA MET A 176 -4.80 9.62 1.69
C MET A 176 -4.72 10.77 2.70
N GLY A 177 -5.01 10.51 3.97
CA GLY A 177 -4.98 11.55 4.98
C GLY A 177 -5.38 11.04 6.36
N ASN A 178 -5.42 11.94 7.32
CA ASN A 178 -5.86 11.66 8.67
C ASN A 178 -6.88 12.70 9.15
N TYR A 179 -7.53 12.39 10.23
CA TYR A 179 -8.39 13.33 10.97
C TYR A 179 -8.42 12.95 12.44
N THR A 180 -8.76 13.91 13.29
CA THR A 180 -8.96 13.66 14.71
C THR A 180 -10.45 13.49 14.99
N GLY A 181 -10.83 12.38 15.62
CA GLY A 181 -12.17 12.16 16.14
C GLY A 181 -12.50 13.15 17.24
N ASN A 182 -13.75 13.59 17.34
CA ASN A 182 -14.20 14.54 18.35
C ASN A 182 -15.03 13.87 19.47
N GLY A 183 -15.09 12.54 19.52
CA GLY A 183 -15.84 11.77 20.53
C GLY A 183 -17.35 11.92 20.46
N GLY A 184 -17.88 12.48 19.38
CA GLY A 184 -19.32 12.61 19.16
C GLY A 184 -19.98 11.27 18.90
N ASP A 185 -20.94 10.87 19.75
CA ASP A 185 -21.72 9.65 19.56
C ASP A 185 -22.88 9.89 18.59
N ALA A 186 -22.96 9.12 17.52
CA ALA A 186 -24.23 8.86 16.86
C ALA A 186 -25.01 7.83 17.72
N PRO A 187 -26.28 8.02 18.07
CA PRO A 187 -27.32 8.78 17.38
C PRO A 187 -27.73 10.09 18.09
N SER A 188 -26.98 10.58 19.05
CA SER A 188 -27.35 11.79 19.83
C SER A 188 -27.33 13.10 19.02
N GLY A 189 -27.10 13.06 17.70
CA GLY A 189 -27.01 14.24 16.85
C GLY A 189 -25.73 15.05 17.05
N ALA A 190 -24.74 14.50 17.75
CA ALA A 190 -23.45 15.14 17.90
C ALA A 190 -22.78 15.29 16.53
N ASN A 191 -22.19 16.44 16.30
CA ASN A 191 -21.50 16.78 15.06
C ASN A 191 -20.19 15.97 14.98
N GLY A 192 -20.19 14.86 14.26
CA GLY A 192 -18.97 14.15 13.88
C GLY A 192 -18.02 15.06 13.09
N PRO A 193 -16.73 14.72 12.97
CA PRO A 193 -15.80 15.51 12.18
C PRO A 193 -16.21 15.49 10.71
N PHE A 194 -16.21 16.66 10.07
CA PHE A 194 -16.36 16.78 8.63
C PHE A 194 -15.00 16.64 7.95
N ILE A 195 -14.84 15.63 7.09
CA ILE A 195 -13.60 15.37 6.37
C ILE A 195 -13.78 15.75 4.91
N TYR A 196 -13.08 16.81 4.48
CA TYR A 196 -13.09 17.26 3.10
C TYR A 196 -12.15 16.42 2.25
N THR A 197 -12.70 15.67 1.31
CA THR A 197 -11.93 14.82 0.38
C THR A 197 -11.72 15.45 -1.00
N GLY A 198 -12.48 16.49 -1.35
CA GLY A 198 -12.46 17.11 -2.67
C GLY A 198 -13.37 16.41 -3.70
N PHE A 199 -13.98 15.28 -3.34
CA PHE A 199 -14.89 14.50 -4.18
C PHE A 199 -15.84 13.66 -3.31
N ARG A 200 -16.86 13.05 -3.92
CA ARG A 200 -17.73 12.09 -3.25
C ARG A 200 -17.09 10.70 -3.26
N PRO A 201 -16.59 10.17 -2.12
CA PRO A 201 -15.99 8.85 -2.08
C PRO A 201 -17.00 7.75 -2.40
N ALA A 202 -16.61 6.80 -3.24
CA ALA A 202 -17.32 5.56 -3.45
C ALA A 202 -16.84 4.43 -2.52
N TYR A 203 -15.63 4.56 -1.99
CA TYR A 203 -15.00 3.65 -1.05
C TYR A 203 -14.21 4.44 0.00
N ILE A 204 -14.33 4.04 1.25
CA ILE A 204 -13.58 4.63 2.37
C ILE A 204 -13.01 3.49 3.22
N MET A 205 -11.75 3.59 3.57
CA MET A 205 -11.06 2.70 4.48
C MET A 205 -10.47 3.53 5.63
N ILE A 206 -10.84 3.23 6.85
CA ILE A 206 -10.45 4.02 8.04
C ILE A 206 -9.95 3.09 9.12
N ARG A 207 -8.93 3.52 9.85
CA ARG A 207 -8.49 2.90 11.08
C ARG A 207 -8.01 3.94 12.08
N ALA A 208 -8.24 3.69 13.38
CA ALA A 208 -7.61 4.46 14.45
C ALA A 208 -6.11 4.14 14.49
N ALA A 209 -5.26 5.17 14.36
CA ALA A 209 -3.81 5.02 14.36
C ALA A 209 -3.19 4.95 15.77
N PRO A 210 -3.47 5.85 16.75
CA PRO A 210 -2.72 5.84 17.99
C PRO A 210 -3.28 4.87 19.02
N SER A 211 -2.39 4.28 19.81
CA SER A 211 -2.50 3.64 21.14
C SER A 211 -3.77 2.85 21.52
N TRP A 212 -4.76 2.70 20.69
CA TRP A 212 -5.96 1.91 20.96
C TRP A 212 -5.77 0.50 20.41
N SER A 213 -5.42 -0.43 21.30
CA SER A 213 -5.53 -1.84 20.99
C SER A 213 -7.01 -2.16 20.75
N GLY A 214 -7.34 -2.71 19.56
CA GLY A 214 -8.69 -3.19 19.27
C GLY A 214 -9.44 -2.44 18.16
N GLY A 215 -8.82 -1.49 17.46
CA GLY A 215 -9.45 -0.83 16.30
C GLY A 215 -9.44 -1.71 15.06
N ASN A 216 -10.60 -2.20 14.62
CA ASN A 216 -10.73 -2.84 13.32
C ASN A 216 -10.63 -1.81 12.19
N TRP A 217 -10.27 -2.26 11.00
CA TRP A 217 -10.43 -1.48 9.79
C TRP A 217 -11.92 -1.30 9.47
N GLY A 218 -12.39 -0.07 9.41
CA GLY A 218 -13.71 0.28 8.90
C GLY A 218 -13.66 0.41 7.39
N LEU A 219 -14.48 -0.38 6.68
CA LEU A 219 -14.62 -0.34 5.23
C LEU A 219 -16.04 0.07 4.88
N PHE A 220 -16.18 1.15 4.15
CA PHE A 220 -17.46 1.70 3.73
C PHE A 220 -17.48 1.87 2.20
N ASP A 221 -18.59 1.57 1.58
CA ASP A 221 -18.76 1.76 0.15
C ASP A 221 -20.23 2.02 -0.23
N THR A 222 -20.45 2.45 -1.48
CA THR A 222 -21.77 2.82 -1.99
C THR A 222 -22.53 1.64 -2.63
N LYS A 223 -22.04 0.38 -2.49
CA LYS A 223 -22.58 -0.79 -3.20
C LYS A 223 -23.05 -1.93 -2.29
N ARG A 224 -22.76 -1.88 -0.99
CA ARG A 224 -23.17 -2.92 -0.05
C ARG A 224 -24.63 -2.84 0.41
N PHE A 225 -25.35 -1.77 0.08
CA PHE A 225 -26.75 -1.53 0.48
C PHE A 225 -27.59 -1.09 -0.71
#